data_0d0608a94371f4d3f3a4446ba2ed3f0b
#
_entry.id   0d0608a94371f4d3f3a4446ba2ed3f0b
#
_cell.length_a   1.000
_cell.length_b   1.000
_cell.length_c   1.000
_cell.angle_alpha   90.00
_cell.angle_beta   90.00
_cell.angle_gamma   90.00
#
_symmetry.space_group_name_H-M   'P 1'
#
loop_
_entity.id
_entity.type
_entity.pdbx_description
1 polymer ?
#
loop_
_entity_poly.entity_id
_entity_poly.type
_entity_poly.pdbx_seq_one_letter_code
_entity_poly.pdbx_strand_id
1 'polypeptide(L)'
;MNEEPSHYALNPSSDLVKRASKVVKSESARKGEPKFHMTEEMRRLSTPWSVSQVRAEQIQAIDLPAGVILDAAAGSGVQLIALTTGLKRPGLAIELDPNIGLLCAANMQINGDEGDLQRTMDRVLIGDGTDAENAIVAYWNSLRDAGTRAHPPIGMLHLDPARPRDAQRHEIDEMEPAIGPLLKAWANHLETGPRGPAILLDLSPRLNEDQRSLVDAVIETTFPGIRRTWEYLSQGGGRIDRLSVWIGSLSSKEPSRCIRMGKKKIMATIEGKVAESELVSMSSPPPFGAHLTIVDPALVQSGLHEAWLDRALPENAGHSWLKLEGRRPLLISTDPLIRDDEIDAFVIASGEIVQHRLTPPELHTIEQTAASAARNGIGKVTLRCSLDPDEHPTLQRRLHKAMKEFEGANGFMVDLDLERGSGSHTLYIVCKEQ
;
A
#
# COMPACT_ATOMS: atom_id res chain seq x y z
N MET A 1 -45.30 7.60 -14.91
CA MET A 1 -43.95 7.72 -15.52
C MET A 1 -43.18 6.54 -14.99
N ASN A 2 -42.76 5.60 -15.85
CA ASN A 2 -41.83 4.56 -15.41
C ASN A 2 -40.50 5.25 -15.19
N GLU A 3 -40.08 5.43 -13.93
CA GLU A 3 -38.72 5.82 -13.62
C GLU A 3 -37.79 4.78 -14.23
N GLU A 4 -36.79 5.20 -14.98
CA GLU A 4 -35.74 4.31 -15.45
C GLU A 4 -35.11 3.65 -14.21
N PRO A 5 -34.81 2.35 -14.25
CA PRO A 5 -34.20 1.67 -13.11
C PRO A 5 -32.88 2.33 -12.77
N SER A 6 -32.67 2.65 -11.49
CA SER A 6 -31.43 3.30 -11.01
C SER A 6 -30.18 2.49 -11.30
N HIS A 7 -30.33 1.17 -11.50
CA HIS A 7 -29.26 0.23 -11.83
C HIS A 7 -29.66 -0.71 -12.97
N TYR A 8 -28.69 -1.02 -13.85
CA TYR A 8 -28.85 -2.12 -14.83
C TYR A 8 -27.60 -3.00 -14.86
N ALA A 9 -27.78 -4.28 -15.16
CA ALA A 9 -26.73 -5.29 -15.11
C ALA A 9 -26.09 -5.55 -16.47
N LEU A 10 -24.76 -5.65 -16.49
CA LEU A 10 -23.97 -6.22 -17.56
C LEU A 10 -23.51 -7.63 -17.14
N ASN A 11 -23.83 -8.62 -17.97
CA ASN A 11 -23.35 -9.99 -17.77
C ASN A 11 -22.01 -10.13 -18.48
N PRO A 12 -20.91 -10.49 -17.81
CA PRO A 12 -19.64 -10.79 -18.46
C PRO A 12 -19.83 -11.75 -19.63
N SER A 13 -19.36 -11.37 -20.82
CA SER A 13 -19.60 -12.16 -22.04
C SER A 13 -18.59 -11.82 -23.14
N SER A 14 -18.42 -12.76 -24.10
CA SER A 14 -17.53 -12.54 -25.24
C SER A 14 -17.95 -11.36 -26.13
N ASP A 15 -19.24 -10.99 -26.12
CA ASP A 15 -19.71 -9.84 -26.86
C ASP A 15 -19.23 -8.52 -26.21
N LEU A 16 -19.28 -8.43 -24.87
CA LEU A 16 -18.73 -7.29 -24.14
C LEU A 16 -17.22 -7.15 -24.35
N VAL A 17 -16.48 -8.27 -24.44
CA VAL A 17 -15.03 -8.25 -24.78
C VAL A 17 -14.81 -7.66 -26.18
N LYS A 18 -15.61 -8.03 -27.17
CA LYS A 18 -15.53 -7.43 -28.52
C LYS A 18 -15.83 -5.94 -28.52
N ARG A 19 -16.82 -5.50 -27.75
CA ARG A 19 -17.17 -4.08 -27.57
C ARG A 19 -16.05 -3.33 -26.87
N ALA A 20 -15.52 -3.82 -25.76
CA ALA A 20 -14.40 -3.24 -25.03
C ALA A 20 -13.14 -3.10 -25.91
N SER A 21 -12.86 -4.11 -26.76
CA SER A 21 -11.71 -4.09 -27.68
C SER A 21 -11.78 -2.98 -28.74
N LYS A 22 -12.98 -2.43 -29.01
CA LYS A 22 -13.15 -1.26 -29.90
C LYS A 22 -12.81 0.06 -29.16
N VAL A 23 -12.91 0.07 -27.82
CA VAL A 23 -12.60 1.23 -26.99
C VAL A 23 -11.10 1.26 -26.68
N VAL A 24 -10.57 0.15 -26.15
CA VAL A 24 -9.16 0.01 -25.77
C VAL A 24 -8.72 -1.46 -25.90
N LYS A 25 -7.49 -1.67 -26.38
CA LYS A 25 -6.90 -3.02 -26.43
C LYS A 25 -6.59 -3.55 -25.05
N SER A 26 -6.79 -4.86 -24.83
CA SER A 26 -6.36 -5.50 -23.59
C SER A 26 -4.84 -5.71 -23.60
N GLU A 27 -4.18 -5.30 -22.51
CA GLU A 27 -2.73 -5.41 -22.35
C GLU A 27 -2.38 -5.86 -20.93
N SER A 28 -1.25 -6.55 -20.80
CA SER A 28 -0.65 -6.87 -19.50
C SER A 28 0.20 -5.69 -19.02
N ALA A 29 0.09 -5.33 -17.74
CA ALA A 29 0.95 -4.31 -17.15
C ALA A 29 2.41 -4.78 -17.06
N ARG A 30 2.63 -6.09 -16.80
CA ARG A 30 3.96 -6.73 -16.77
C ARG A 30 3.90 -8.09 -17.45
N LYS A 31 5.06 -8.57 -17.93
CA LYS A 31 5.17 -9.91 -18.54
C LYS A 31 4.71 -10.99 -17.56
N GLY A 32 3.76 -11.81 -18.00
CA GLY A 32 3.19 -12.92 -17.21
C GLY A 32 2.03 -12.51 -16.30
N GLU A 33 1.58 -11.26 -16.33
CA GLU A 33 0.32 -10.82 -15.71
C GLU A 33 -0.85 -10.95 -16.68
N PRO A 34 -2.09 -11.05 -16.17
CA PRO A 34 -3.30 -11.04 -16.98
C PRO A 34 -3.40 -9.79 -17.86
N LYS A 35 -4.19 -9.89 -18.93
CA LYS A 35 -4.50 -8.76 -19.79
C LYS A 35 -5.78 -8.09 -19.31
N PHE A 36 -5.79 -6.78 -19.31
CA PHE A 36 -6.94 -5.97 -18.93
C PHE A 36 -7.23 -4.90 -19.98
N HIS A 37 -8.50 -4.68 -20.28
CA HIS A 37 -8.96 -3.50 -20.99
C HIS A 37 -8.96 -2.33 -20.04
N MET A 38 -8.00 -1.42 -20.18
CA MET A 38 -7.85 -0.24 -19.33
C MET A 38 -7.41 0.95 -20.14
N THR A 39 -8.01 2.11 -19.88
CA THR A 39 -7.48 3.38 -20.33
C THR A 39 -6.15 3.67 -19.62
N GLU A 40 -5.36 4.60 -20.11
CA GLU A 40 -4.11 4.99 -19.46
C GLU A 40 -4.35 5.51 -18.04
N GLU A 41 -5.43 6.23 -17.83
CA GLU A 41 -5.83 6.73 -16.52
C GLU A 41 -6.19 5.59 -15.56
N MET A 42 -7.03 4.66 -15.97
CA MET A 42 -7.37 3.49 -15.17
C MET A 42 -6.13 2.69 -14.79
N ARG A 43 -5.17 2.53 -15.73
CA ARG A 43 -3.92 1.81 -15.48
C ARG A 43 -3.06 2.49 -14.41
N ARG A 44 -3.05 3.83 -14.39
CA ARG A 44 -2.31 4.60 -13.40
C ARG A 44 -2.90 4.52 -12.00
N LEU A 45 -4.22 4.43 -11.90
CA LEU A 45 -4.95 4.47 -10.64
C LEU A 45 -5.21 3.08 -10.06
N SER A 46 -5.31 2.04 -10.90
CA SER A 46 -5.66 0.69 -10.44
C SER A 46 -4.58 0.09 -9.53
N THR A 47 -5.04 -0.75 -8.62
CA THR A 47 -4.15 -1.56 -7.78
C THR A 47 -3.36 -2.54 -8.66
N PRO A 48 -2.02 -2.64 -8.51
CA PRO A 48 -1.22 -3.58 -9.26
C PRO A 48 -1.68 -5.03 -9.05
N TRP A 49 -1.72 -5.83 -10.14
CA TRP A 49 -2.15 -7.23 -10.08
C TRP A 49 -1.45 -8.04 -8.99
N SER A 50 -0.13 -7.87 -8.84
CA SER A 50 0.65 -8.57 -7.82
C SER A 50 0.22 -8.25 -6.38
N VAL A 51 -0.22 -7.02 -6.11
CA VAL A 51 -0.76 -6.63 -4.80
C VAL A 51 -2.14 -7.28 -4.61
N SER A 52 -3.00 -7.23 -5.64
CA SER A 52 -4.33 -7.83 -5.59
C SER A 52 -4.27 -9.34 -5.35
N GLN A 53 -3.31 -10.04 -5.98
CA GLN A 53 -3.08 -11.48 -5.75
C GLN A 53 -2.65 -11.78 -4.32
N VAL A 54 -1.66 -11.05 -3.80
CA VAL A 54 -1.19 -11.23 -2.41
C VAL A 54 -2.32 -11.01 -1.40
N ARG A 55 -3.19 -10.04 -1.64
CA ARG A 55 -4.38 -9.82 -0.81
C ARG A 55 -5.37 -10.98 -0.88
N ALA A 56 -5.64 -11.48 -2.07
CA ALA A 56 -6.49 -12.65 -2.23
C ALA A 56 -5.94 -13.88 -1.49
N GLU A 57 -4.62 -14.11 -1.55
CA GLU A 57 -3.94 -15.17 -0.79
C GLU A 57 -4.07 -14.97 0.73
N GLN A 58 -3.89 -13.76 1.23
CA GLN A 58 -4.09 -13.44 2.64
C GLN A 58 -5.53 -13.71 3.10
N ILE A 59 -6.51 -13.30 2.29
CA ILE A 59 -7.93 -13.45 2.60
C ILE A 59 -8.37 -14.92 2.48
N GLN A 60 -7.77 -15.71 1.60
CA GLN A 60 -8.05 -17.14 1.45
C GLN A 60 -7.84 -17.95 2.74
N ALA A 61 -6.93 -17.47 3.60
CA ALA A 61 -6.66 -18.09 4.91
C ALA A 61 -7.69 -17.70 5.99
N ILE A 62 -8.66 -16.83 5.66
CA ILE A 62 -9.65 -16.30 6.60
C ILE A 62 -11.00 -16.99 6.36
N ASP A 63 -11.68 -17.36 7.45
CA ASP A 63 -13.06 -17.84 7.38
C ASP A 63 -14.01 -16.67 7.13
N LEU A 64 -14.43 -16.52 5.88
CA LEU A 64 -15.29 -15.43 5.44
C LEU A 64 -16.77 -15.81 5.53
N PRO A 65 -17.67 -14.86 5.81
CA PRO A 65 -19.10 -15.03 5.62
C PRO A 65 -19.42 -15.55 4.21
N ALA A 66 -20.46 -16.37 4.10
CA ALA A 66 -20.88 -16.92 2.81
C ALA A 66 -21.41 -15.81 1.89
N GLY A 67 -21.29 -16.00 0.56
CA GLY A 67 -21.86 -15.07 -0.39
C GLY A 67 -20.89 -14.57 -1.45
N VAL A 68 -21.33 -13.57 -2.19
CA VAL A 68 -20.55 -12.93 -3.26
C VAL A 68 -19.59 -11.89 -2.72
N ILE A 69 -18.58 -11.57 -3.51
CA ILE A 69 -17.66 -10.46 -3.22
C ILE A 69 -18.18 -9.24 -3.97
N LEU A 70 -18.54 -8.19 -3.22
CA LEU A 70 -18.96 -6.91 -3.75
C LEU A 70 -17.78 -5.96 -3.83
N ASP A 71 -17.61 -5.32 -4.98
CA ASP A 71 -16.77 -4.13 -5.15
C ASP A 71 -17.69 -2.97 -5.55
N ALA A 72 -17.88 -2.03 -4.61
CA ALA A 72 -18.87 -0.96 -4.76
C ALA A 72 -18.38 0.26 -5.57
N ALA A 73 -17.11 0.25 -6.01
CA ALA A 73 -16.52 1.24 -6.91
C ALA A 73 -15.45 0.56 -7.76
N ALA A 74 -15.89 -0.39 -8.60
CA ALA A 74 -15.04 -1.45 -9.15
C ALA A 74 -13.98 -0.97 -10.17
N GLY A 75 -14.19 0.17 -10.80
CA GLY A 75 -13.26 0.69 -11.81
C GLY A 75 -12.95 -0.35 -12.88
N SER A 76 -11.69 -0.75 -13.02
CA SER A 76 -11.26 -1.77 -13.97
C SER A 76 -11.55 -3.23 -13.55
N GLY A 77 -11.99 -3.45 -12.31
CA GLY A 77 -12.26 -4.77 -11.74
C GLY A 77 -11.03 -5.59 -11.34
N VAL A 78 -9.81 -5.06 -11.41
CA VAL A 78 -8.57 -5.83 -11.13
C VAL A 78 -8.59 -6.45 -9.75
N GLN A 79 -8.93 -5.69 -8.72
CA GLN A 79 -8.98 -6.19 -7.34
C GLN A 79 -10.08 -7.23 -7.17
N LEU A 80 -11.29 -6.94 -7.69
CA LEU A 80 -12.40 -7.88 -7.65
C LEU A 80 -12.07 -9.20 -8.35
N ILE A 81 -11.46 -9.15 -9.55
CA ILE A 81 -11.07 -10.35 -10.31
C ILE A 81 -10.04 -11.17 -9.54
N ALA A 82 -9.04 -10.53 -8.91
CA ALA A 82 -8.07 -11.24 -8.09
C ALA A 82 -8.74 -11.94 -6.89
N LEU A 83 -9.66 -11.25 -6.21
CA LEU A 83 -10.40 -11.78 -5.07
C LEU A 83 -11.32 -12.95 -5.49
N THR A 84 -12.13 -12.77 -6.54
CA THR A 84 -13.06 -13.79 -7.00
C THR A 84 -12.34 -15.05 -7.48
N THR A 85 -11.23 -14.89 -8.20
CA THR A 85 -10.41 -16.01 -8.67
C THR A 85 -9.70 -16.72 -7.49
N GLY A 86 -9.07 -15.95 -6.58
CA GLY A 86 -8.35 -16.52 -5.46
C GLY A 86 -9.25 -17.21 -4.44
N LEU A 87 -10.43 -16.63 -4.18
CA LEU A 87 -11.39 -17.15 -3.19
C LEU A 87 -12.41 -18.12 -3.79
N LYS A 88 -12.45 -18.27 -5.11
CA LYS A 88 -13.43 -19.08 -5.86
C LYS A 88 -14.87 -18.72 -5.49
N ARG A 89 -15.16 -17.42 -5.50
CA ARG A 89 -16.48 -16.86 -5.18
C ARG A 89 -16.96 -15.96 -6.32
N PRO A 90 -18.28 -15.84 -6.55
CA PRO A 90 -18.81 -14.93 -7.56
C PRO A 90 -18.55 -13.47 -7.15
N GLY A 91 -18.46 -12.61 -8.16
CA GLY A 91 -18.23 -11.18 -8.02
C GLY A 91 -19.41 -10.32 -8.43
N LEU A 92 -19.70 -9.31 -7.63
CA LEU A 92 -20.61 -8.23 -7.95
C LEU A 92 -19.82 -6.92 -7.98
N ALA A 93 -19.68 -6.33 -9.16
CA ALA A 93 -19.10 -5.01 -9.35
C ALA A 93 -20.22 -3.96 -9.45
N ILE A 94 -20.02 -2.79 -8.88
CA ILE A 94 -20.84 -1.61 -9.15
C ILE A 94 -19.92 -0.51 -9.68
N GLU A 95 -20.34 0.13 -10.77
CA GLU A 95 -19.57 1.20 -11.43
C GLU A 95 -20.55 2.26 -11.96
N LEU A 96 -20.22 3.52 -11.65
CA LEU A 96 -21.09 4.63 -12.02
C LEU A 96 -21.00 4.96 -13.53
N ASP A 97 -19.78 4.90 -14.10
CA ASP A 97 -19.54 5.18 -15.51
C ASP A 97 -19.82 3.93 -16.38
N PRO A 98 -20.81 3.98 -17.30
CA PRO A 98 -21.13 2.85 -18.16
C PRO A 98 -19.97 2.38 -19.05
N ASN A 99 -19.07 3.26 -19.45
CA ASN A 99 -17.92 2.90 -20.28
C ASN A 99 -16.87 2.14 -19.44
N ILE A 100 -16.61 2.59 -18.21
CA ILE A 100 -15.73 1.90 -17.28
C ILE A 100 -16.34 0.54 -16.91
N GLY A 101 -17.63 0.50 -16.60
CA GLY A 101 -18.34 -0.75 -16.30
C GLY A 101 -18.33 -1.75 -17.46
N LEU A 102 -18.40 -1.30 -18.71
CA LEU A 102 -18.19 -2.15 -19.88
C LEU A 102 -16.79 -2.80 -19.88
N LEU A 103 -15.75 -2.03 -19.59
CA LEU A 103 -14.37 -2.54 -19.49
C LEU A 103 -14.22 -3.53 -18.32
N CYS A 104 -14.83 -3.23 -17.18
CA CYS A 104 -14.85 -4.11 -16.02
C CYS A 104 -15.50 -5.48 -16.38
N ALA A 105 -16.68 -5.47 -16.99
CA ALA A 105 -17.37 -6.69 -17.39
C ALA A 105 -16.57 -7.52 -18.42
N ALA A 106 -15.92 -6.85 -19.38
CA ALA A 106 -15.02 -7.50 -20.31
C ALA A 106 -13.78 -8.11 -19.61
N ASN A 107 -13.21 -7.40 -18.64
CA ASN A 107 -12.07 -7.87 -17.84
C ASN A 107 -12.45 -9.09 -16.98
N MET A 108 -13.64 -9.10 -16.38
CA MET A 108 -14.17 -10.27 -15.66
C MET A 108 -14.32 -11.48 -16.59
N GLN A 109 -14.73 -11.26 -17.83
CA GLN A 109 -14.88 -12.35 -18.81
C GLN A 109 -13.52 -12.93 -19.23
N ILE A 110 -12.53 -12.09 -19.59
CA ILE A 110 -11.24 -12.58 -20.12
C ILE A 110 -10.31 -13.17 -19.07
N ASN A 111 -10.51 -12.83 -17.80
CA ASN A 111 -9.68 -13.30 -16.69
C ASN A 111 -10.44 -14.31 -15.80
N GLY A 112 -11.63 -14.75 -16.22
CA GLY A 112 -12.41 -15.78 -15.59
C GLY A 112 -11.97 -17.18 -15.97
N ASP A 113 -12.06 -18.14 -15.04
CA ASP A 113 -11.86 -19.54 -15.38
C ASP A 113 -13.09 -20.06 -16.16
N GLU A 114 -12.88 -20.51 -17.38
CA GLU A 114 -13.92 -21.14 -18.18
C GLU A 114 -14.35 -22.44 -17.48
N GLY A 115 -15.64 -22.54 -17.15
CA GLY A 115 -16.22 -23.72 -16.50
C GLY A 115 -16.46 -23.61 -15.00
N ASP A 116 -16.09 -22.52 -14.35
CA ASP A 116 -16.48 -22.25 -12.97
C ASP A 116 -17.95 -21.85 -12.89
N LEU A 117 -18.79 -22.76 -12.35
CA LEU A 117 -20.24 -22.55 -12.21
C LEU A 117 -20.58 -21.32 -11.33
N GLN A 118 -19.71 -20.95 -10.41
CA GLN A 118 -19.93 -19.77 -9.55
C GLN A 118 -19.90 -18.48 -10.36
N ARG A 119 -19.13 -18.43 -11.46
CA ARG A 119 -19.07 -17.28 -12.36
C ARG A 119 -20.34 -16.99 -13.14
N THR A 120 -21.27 -17.92 -13.21
CA THR A 120 -22.60 -17.65 -13.77
C THR A 120 -23.36 -16.57 -12.99
N MET A 121 -22.94 -16.30 -11.76
CA MET A 121 -23.49 -15.26 -10.89
C MET A 121 -22.70 -13.92 -10.93
N ASP A 122 -21.59 -13.85 -11.67
CA ASP A 122 -20.84 -12.60 -11.83
C ASP A 122 -21.67 -11.53 -12.54
N ARG A 123 -21.69 -10.32 -12.00
CA ARG A 123 -22.38 -9.17 -12.61
C ARG A 123 -21.59 -7.89 -12.43
N VAL A 124 -21.76 -6.99 -13.39
CA VAL A 124 -21.39 -5.59 -13.24
C VAL A 124 -22.67 -4.77 -13.32
N LEU A 125 -22.98 -4.04 -12.27
CA LEU A 125 -24.10 -3.10 -12.25
C LEU A 125 -23.58 -1.71 -12.61
N ILE A 126 -24.32 -1.06 -13.50
CA ILE A 126 -24.11 0.36 -13.78
C ILE A 126 -25.08 1.14 -12.92
N GLY A 127 -24.54 1.95 -11.99
CA GLY A 127 -25.32 2.72 -11.04
C GLY A 127 -24.48 3.24 -9.86
N ASP A 128 -25.15 3.84 -8.91
CA ASP A 128 -24.52 4.41 -7.72
C ASP A 128 -24.24 3.32 -6.67
N GLY A 129 -22.97 3.15 -6.29
CA GLY A 129 -22.55 2.18 -5.26
C GLY A 129 -23.11 2.46 -3.86
N THR A 130 -23.62 3.66 -3.60
CA THR A 130 -24.29 4.02 -2.32
C THR A 130 -25.78 3.64 -2.27
N ASP A 131 -26.36 3.25 -3.38
CA ASP A 131 -27.78 2.81 -3.46
C ASP A 131 -27.88 1.28 -3.36
N ALA A 132 -27.60 0.74 -2.16
CA ALA A 132 -27.53 -0.69 -1.90
C ALA A 132 -28.85 -1.45 -2.18
N GLU A 133 -30.01 -0.87 -1.82
CA GLU A 133 -31.32 -1.49 -1.99
C GLU A 133 -31.62 -1.76 -3.47
N ASN A 134 -31.48 -0.75 -4.32
CA ASN A 134 -31.75 -0.91 -5.74
C ASN A 134 -30.67 -1.77 -6.44
N ALA A 135 -29.40 -1.67 -6.00
CA ALA A 135 -28.32 -2.50 -6.51
C ALA A 135 -28.60 -4.00 -6.27
N ILE A 136 -28.99 -4.37 -5.05
CA ILE A 136 -29.32 -5.78 -4.72
C ILE A 136 -30.51 -6.27 -5.52
N VAL A 137 -31.57 -5.48 -5.65
CA VAL A 137 -32.74 -5.83 -6.46
C VAL A 137 -32.37 -6.03 -7.94
N ALA A 138 -31.56 -5.11 -8.49
CA ALA A 138 -31.07 -5.22 -9.87
C ALA A 138 -30.20 -6.49 -10.07
N TYR A 139 -29.33 -6.78 -9.11
CA TYR A 139 -28.50 -7.98 -9.12
C TYR A 139 -29.35 -9.25 -9.17
N TRP A 140 -30.27 -9.44 -8.22
CA TRP A 140 -31.12 -10.63 -8.16
C TRP A 140 -32.05 -10.78 -9.38
N ASN A 141 -32.60 -9.66 -9.87
CA ASN A 141 -33.38 -9.66 -11.11
C ASN A 141 -32.55 -10.14 -12.30
N SER A 142 -31.30 -9.66 -12.42
CA SER A 142 -30.40 -10.09 -13.50
C SER A 142 -30.05 -11.59 -13.44
N LEU A 143 -29.94 -12.16 -12.23
CA LEU A 143 -29.73 -13.58 -12.03
C LEU A 143 -30.99 -14.39 -12.45
N ARG A 144 -32.17 -13.92 -12.05
CA ARG A 144 -33.44 -14.53 -12.42
C ARG A 144 -33.67 -14.54 -13.94
N ASP A 145 -33.32 -13.42 -14.59
CA ASP A 145 -33.46 -13.31 -16.07
C ASP A 145 -32.49 -14.24 -16.81
N ALA A 146 -31.36 -14.58 -16.16
CA ALA A 146 -30.43 -15.60 -16.63
C ALA A 146 -30.81 -17.04 -16.22
N GLY A 147 -31.98 -17.24 -15.63
CA GLY A 147 -32.48 -18.56 -15.23
C GLY A 147 -32.02 -19.05 -13.86
N THR A 148 -31.33 -18.21 -13.08
CA THR A 148 -30.86 -18.56 -11.74
C THR A 148 -31.85 -18.05 -10.69
N ARG A 149 -32.37 -18.93 -9.83
CA ARG A 149 -33.28 -18.55 -8.74
C ARG A 149 -32.59 -18.22 -7.42
N ALA A 150 -31.24 -18.20 -7.42
CA ALA A 150 -30.47 -17.89 -6.22
C ALA A 150 -30.55 -16.39 -5.89
N HIS A 151 -30.63 -16.08 -4.59
CA HIS A 151 -30.48 -14.74 -4.02
C HIS A 151 -29.24 -14.76 -3.12
N PRO A 152 -28.03 -14.79 -3.70
CA PRO A 152 -26.82 -14.90 -2.89
C PRO A 152 -26.66 -13.65 -2.04
N PRO A 153 -26.28 -13.81 -0.76
CA PRO A 153 -25.96 -12.70 0.11
C PRO A 153 -24.60 -12.06 -0.27
N ILE A 154 -24.30 -10.91 0.31
CA ILE A 154 -23.00 -10.24 0.16
C ILE A 154 -22.08 -10.71 1.29
N GLY A 155 -21.12 -11.57 0.97
CA GLY A 155 -20.18 -12.15 1.95
C GLY A 155 -18.95 -11.30 2.24
N MET A 156 -18.59 -10.38 1.34
CA MET A 156 -17.45 -9.46 1.51
C MET A 156 -17.71 -8.18 0.72
N LEU A 157 -17.36 -7.05 1.32
CA LEU A 157 -17.31 -5.74 0.67
C LEU A 157 -15.87 -5.29 0.47
N HIS A 158 -15.53 -4.92 -0.75
CA HIS A 158 -14.32 -4.15 -1.08
C HIS A 158 -14.72 -2.74 -1.52
N LEU A 159 -13.93 -1.76 -1.15
CA LEU A 159 -14.07 -0.37 -1.57
C LEU A 159 -12.70 0.28 -1.75
N ASP A 160 -12.43 0.76 -2.95
CA ASP A 160 -11.29 1.64 -3.29
C ASP A 160 -11.86 2.95 -3.86
N PRO A 161 -12.27 3.91 -3.01
CA PRO A 161 -12.94 5.11 -3.46
C PRO A 161 -11.98 5.98 -4.29
N ALA A 162 -12.46 6.43 -5.43
CA ALA A 162 -11.73 7.36 -6.27
C ALA A 162 -11.60 8.72 -5.58
N ARG A 163 -10.63 9.52 -6.04
CA ARG A 163 -10.48 10.92 -5.64
C ARG A 163 -10.62 11.80 -6.86
N PRO A 164 -11.35 12.92 -6.70
CA PRO A 164 -11.41 13.93 -7.74
C PRO A 164 -10.00 14.37 -8.15
N ARG A 165 -9.79 14.62 -9.44
CA ARG A 165 -8.49 15.07 -9.97
C ARG A 165 -8.01 16.37 -9.33
N ASP A 166 -8.95 17.22 -8.93
CA ASP A 166 -8.72 18.57 -8.40
C ASP A 166 -8.61 18.57 -6.87
N ALA A 167 -8.70 17.42 -6.19
CA ALA A 167 -8.56 17.29 -4.74
C ALA A 167 -7.16 17.72 -4.31
N GLN A 168 -7.05 18.93 -3.75
CA GLN A 168 -5.76 19.49 -3.30
C GLN A 168 -5.35 18.97 -1.92
N ARG A 169 -6.30 18.50 -1.11
CA ARG A 169 -6.09 18.18 0.32
C ARG A 169 -6.22 16.71 0.69
N HIS A 170 -6.65 15.81 -0.18
CA HIS A 170 -6.90 14.40 0.16
C HIS A 170 -7.88 14.21 1.35
N GLU A 171 -8.87 15.10 1.47
CA GLU A 171 -9.88 15.00 2.53
C GLU A 171 -10.77 13.76 2.32
N ILE A 172 -11.31 13.24 3.44
CA ILE A 172 -12.13 12.02 3.43
C ILE A 172 -13.47 12.24 2.72
N ASP A 173 -14.03 13.44 2.86
CA ASP A 173 -15.27 13.87 2.22
C ASP A 173 -15.13 14.14 0.71
N GLU A 174 -13.90 14.25 0.20
CA GLU A 174 -13.60 14.32 -1.25
C GLU A 174 -13.58 12.94 -1.93
N MET A 175 -13.74 11.85 -1.18
CA MET A 175 -13.74 10.48 -1.74
C MET A 175 -15.07 10.15 -2.41
N GLU A 176 -15.00 9.54 -3.60
CA GLU A 176 -16.16 9.10 -4.37
C GLU A 176 -16.09 7.59 -4.64
N PRO A 177 -17.07 6.81 -4.16
CA PRO A 177 -18.17 7.21 -3.26
C PRO A 177 -17.69 7.55 -1.84
N ALA A 178 -18.44 8.40 -1.14
CA ALA A 178 -18.15 8.75 0.24
C ALA A 178 -18.28 7.53 1.16
N ILE A 179 -17.26 7.27 1.99
CA ILE A 179 -17.14 6.05 2.82
C ILE A 179 -18.33 5.89 3.78
N GLY A 180 -18.70 6.93 4.52
CA GLY A 180 -19.74 6.85 5.52
C GLY A 180 -21.13 6.51 4.96
N PRO A 181 -21.66 7.23 3.97
CA PRO A 181 -22.89 6.88 3.28
C PRO A 181 -22.89 5.48 2.72
N LEU A 182 -21.78 5.05 2.07
CA LEU A 182 -21.66 3.73 1.49
C LEU A 182 -21.71 2.62 2.55
N LEU A 183 -20.89 2.71 3.60
CA LEU A 183 -20.89 1.72 4.68
C LEU A 183 -22.24 1.61 5.35
N LYS A 184 -22.93 2.75 5.59
CA LYS A 184 -24.28 2.78 6.16
C LYS A 184 -25.30 2.10 5.24
N ALA A 185 -25.24 2.34 3.93
CA ALA A 185 -26.15 1.74 2.96
C ALA A 185 -26.01 0.21 2.92
N TRP A 186 -24.77 -0.30 2.96
CA TRP A 186 -24.51 -1.73 2.87
C TRP A 186 -24.58 -2.48 4.20
N ALA A 187 -24.57 -1.80 5.34
CA ALA A 187 -24.47 -2.44 6.67
C ALA A 187 -25.48 -3.57 6.89
N ASN A 188 -26.74 -3.36 6.47
CA ASN A 188 -27.81 -4.33 6.66
C ASN A 188 -27.85 -5.44 5.57
N HIS A 189 -27.02 -5.35 4.54
CA HIS A 189 -26.98 -6.27 3.41
C HIS A 189 -25.75 -7.19 3.43
N LEU A 190 -24.82 -6.93 4.36
CA LEU A 190 -23.60 -7.74 4.51
C LEU A 190 -23.88 -8.94 5.42
N GLU A 191 -23.50 -10.13 4.97
CA GLU A 191 -23.42 -11.29 5.84
C GLU A 191 -22.36 -11.10 6.92
N THR A 192 -22.64 -11.63 8.11
CA THR A 192 -21.78 -11.48 9.27
C THR A 192 -21.24 -12.81 9.73
N GLY A 193 -19.94 -12.91 9.89
CA GLY A 193 -19.29 -14.01 10.58
C GLY A 193 -19.17 -13.77 12.09
N PRO A 194 -18.47 -14.64 12.82
CA PRO A 194 -18.27 -14.50 14.27
C PRO A 194 -17.59 -13.19 14.70
N ARG A 195 -16.88 -12.54 13.79
CA ARG A 195 -16.17 -11.26 14.03
C ARG A 195 -16.84 -10.06 13.34
N GLY A 196 -18.05 -10.25 12.81
CA GLY A 196 -18.78 -9.24 12.04
C GLY A 196 -18.64 -9.42 10.52
N PRO A 197 -19.09 -8.44 9.71
CA PRO A 197 -18.96 -8.46 8.27
C PRO A 197 -17.49 -8.47 7.84
N ALA A 198 -17.23 -8.90 6.60
CA ALA A 198 -15.91 -8.84 5.98
C ALA A 198 -15.81 -7.61 5.09
N ILE A 199 -15.04 -6.57 5.48
CA ILE A 199 -14.92 -5.33 4.72
C ILE A 199 -13.45 -4.97 4.55
N LEU A 200 -13.04 -4.66 3.32
CA LEU A 200 -11.72 -4.13 2.97
C LEU A 200 -11.87 -2.75 2.36
N LEU A 201 -11.31 -1.74 3.04
CA LEU A 201 -11.24 -0.37 2.53
C LEU A 201 -9.82 -0.08 2.06
N ASP A 202 -9.65 0.33 0.83
CA ASP A 202 -8.40 0.87 0.31
C ASP A 202 -8.41 2.39 0.39
N LEU A 203 -7.35 2.94 0.94
CA LEU A 203 -7.25 4.36 1.26
C LEU A 203 -5.94 4.96 0.75
N SER A 204 -5.84 6.28 0.79
CA SER A 204 -4.61 6.98 0.48
C SER A 204 -3.53 6.69 1.51
N PRO A 205 -2.33 6.30 1.11
CA PRO A 205 -1.20 6.25 2.01
C PRO A 205 -0.73 7.64 2.50
N ARG A 206 -1.37 8.72 2.05
CA ARG A 206 -1.08 10.11 2.46
C ARG A 206 -2.03 10.62 3.55
N LEU A 207 -3.00 9.82 3.98
CA LEU A 207 -3.86 10.21 5.09
C LEU A 207 -3.03 10.46 6.35
N ASN A 208 -3.23 11.64 6.95
CA ASN A 208 -2.65 11.98 8.24
C ASN A 208 -3.41 11.30 9.38
N GLU A 209 -2.98 11.50 10.61
CA GLU A 209 -3.56 10.87 11.81
C GLU A 209 -5.00 11.31 12.05
N ASP A 210 -5.29 12.62 11.92
CA ASP A 210 -6.64 13.14 12.09
C ASP A 210 -7.62 12.52 11.08
N GLN A 211 -7.18 12.39 9.82
CA GLN A 211 -7.98 11.78 8.77
C GLN A 211 -8.20 10.28 9.02
N ARG A 212 -7.20 9.56 9.52
CA ARG A 212 -7.38 8.15 9.93
C ARG A 212 -8.36 8.03 11.09
N SER A 213 -8.28 8.93 12.06
CA SER A 213 -9.23 8.99 13.19
C SER A 213 -10.67 9.25 12.72
N LEU A 214 -10.87 10.08 11.68
CA LEU A 214 -12.19 10.28 11.08
C LEU A 214 -12.71 9.01 10.40
N VAL A 215 -11.86 8.25 9.69
CA VAL A 215 -12.25 6.94 9.14
C VAL A 215 -12.66 5.99 10.27
N ASP A 216 -11.89 5.95 11.34
CA ASP A 216 -12.20 5.12 12.51
C ASP A 216 -13.54 5.51 13.14
N ALA A 217 -13.86 6.81 13.25
CA ALA A 217 -15.13 7.29 13.76
C ALA A 217 -16.32 6.91 12.86
N VAL A 218 -16.14 6.96 11.55
CA VAL A 218 -17.14 6.50 10.56
C VAL A 218 -17.42 5.01 10.70
N ILE A 219 -16.37 4.19 10.81
CA ILE A 219 -16.49 2.74 10.99
C ILE A 219 -17.20 2.46 12.32
N GLU A 220 -16.79 3.10 13.42
CA GLU A 220 -17.38 2.91 14.74
C GLU A 220 -18.85 3.30 14.80
N THR A 221 -19.22 4.38 14.09
CA THR A 221 -20.63 4.84 14.00
C THR A 221 -21.50 3.83 13.27
N THR A 222 -20.96 3.19 12.21
CA THR A 222 -21.72 2.24 11.39
C THR A 222 -21.74 0.83 12.01
N PHE A 223 -20.64 0.41 12.61
CA PHE A 223 -20.44 -0.90 13.21
C PHE A 223 -19.83 -0.79 14.60
N PRO A 224 -20.63 -0.44 15.63
CA PRO A 224 -20.13 -0.20 16.97
C PRO A 224 -19.34 -1.39 17.54
N GLY A 225 -18.14 -1.13 18.06
CA GLY A 225 -17.27 -2.13 18.66
C GLY A 225 -16.63 -3.12 17.69
N ILE A 226 -16.75 -2.89 16.38
CA ILE A 226 -16.14 -3.79 15.38
C ILE A 226 -14.62 -3.70 15.42
N ARG A 227 -13.97 -4.86 15.37
CA ARG A 227 -12.50 -4.94 15.26
C ARG A 227 -12.05 -4.51 13.88
N ARG A 228 -10.92 -3.79 13.82
CA ARG A 228 -10.27 -3.37 12.59
C ARG A 228 -8.76 -3.40 12.71
N THR A 229 -8.08 -3.59 11.59
CA THR A 229 -6.62 -3.57 11.47
C THR A 229 -6.23 -2.63 10.34
N TRP A 230 -5.40 -1.64 10.65
CA TRP A 230 -4.78 -0.78 9.66
C TRP A 230 -3.58 -1.49 9.04
N GLU A 231 -3.57 -1.64 7.72
CA GLU A 231 -2.49 -2.29 6.99
C GLU A 231 -1.70 -1.29 6.15
N TYR A 232 -0.40 -1.27 6.37
CA TYR A 232 0.57 -0.46 5.63
C TYR A 232 1.42 -1.38 4.76
N LEU A 233 1.27 -1.29 3.44
CA LEU A 233 2.02 -2.12 2.50
C LEU A 233 3.09 -1.29 1.79
N SER A 234 4.33 -1.75 1.86
CA SER A 234 5.48 -1.18 1.14
C SER A 234 6.08 -2.20 0.17
N GLN A 235 6.35 -1.77 -1.06
CA GLN A 235 7.17 -2.51 -2.03
C GLN A 235 8.63 -2.06 -2.02
N GLY A 236 8.99 -1.17 -1.10
CA GLY A 236 10.30 -0.51 -1.00
C GLY A 236 10.37 0.82 -1.72
N GLY A 237 11.57 1.38 -1.82
CA GLY A 237 11.77 2.68 -2.44
C GLY A 237 11.43 3.86 -1.53
N GLY A 238 11.30 3.62 -0.23
CA GLY A 238 11.11 4.68 0.77
C GLY A 238 9.73 5.33 0.74
N ARG A 239 8.68 4.53 0.46
CA ARG A 239 7.28 5.00 0.45
C ARG A 239 6.33 3.88 0.85
N ILE A 240 5.15 4.28 1.30
CA ILE A 240 4.01 3.38 1.45
C ILE A 240 3.30 3.31 0.10
N ASP A 241 3.09 2.10 -0.39
CA ASP A 241 2.43 1.88 -1.68
C ASP A 241 0.92 1.74 -1.52
N ARG A 242 0.44 1.17 -0.40
CA ARG A 242 -0.98 1.01 -0.09
C ARG A 242 -1.23 1.16 1.41
N LEU A 243 -2.37 1.77 1.72
CA LEU A 243 -2.95 1.85 3.05
C LEU A 243 -4.35 1.25 2.98
N SER A 244 -4.67 0.33 3.87
CA SER A 244 -5.97 -0.35 3.88
C SER A 244 -6.48 -0.53 5.29
N VAL A 245 -7.81 -0.60 5.45
CA VAL A 245 -8.45 -1.00 6.71
C VAL A 245 -9.17 -2.32 6.50
N TRP A 246 -8.79 -3.32 7.28
CA TRP A 246 -9.35 -4.65 7.30
C TRP A 246 -10.32 -4.75 8.47
N ILE A 247 -11.62 -4.91 8.21
CA ILE A 247 -12.69 -4.74 9.21
C ILE A 247 -13.42 -6.06 9.45
N GLY A 248 -13.81 -6.29 10.69
CA GLY A 248 -14.63 -7.42 11.11
C GLY A 248 -13.97 -8.76 10.87
N SER A 249 -14.56 -9.61 10.04
CA SER A 249 -14.01 -10.94 9.74
C SER A 249 -12.64 -10.91 9.09
N LEU A 250 -12.27 -9.81 8.41
CA LEU A 250 -10.95 -9.64 7.81
C LEU A 250 -9.88 -9.18 8.83
N SER A 251 -10.27 -8.56 9.94
CA SER A 251 -9.32 -8.00 10.89
C SER A 251 -8.43 -9.06 11.54
N SER A 252 -7.19 -8.71 11.83
CA SER A 252 -6.32 -9.51 12.70
C SER A 252 -6.63 -9.29 14.20
N LYS A 253 -5.84 -9.88 15.09
CA LYS A 253 -5.93 -9.62 16.53
C LYS A 253 -5.37 -8.25 16.88
N GLU A 254 -4.42 -7.77 16.10
CA GLU A 254 -3.68 -6.54 16.35
C GLU A 254 -4.28 -5.36 15.56
N PRO A 255 -4.20 -4.14 16.09
CA PRO A 255 -4.78 -2.95 15.45
C PRO A 255 -3.98 -2.46 14.23
N SER A 256 -2.71 -2.81 14.14
CA SER A 256 -1.83 -2.37 13.06
C SER A 256 -1.03 -3.54 12.48
N ARG A 257 -0.80 -3.48 11.17
CA ARG A 257 -0.02 -4.44 10.40
C ARG A 257 0.82 -3.71 9.35
N CYS A 258 2.11 -4.02 9.29
CA CYS A 258 3.02 -3.54 8.27
C CYS A 258 3.51 -4.71 7.42
N ILE A 259 3.33 -4.60 6.11
CA ILE A 259 3.74 -5.63 5.14
C ILE A 259 4.83 -5.07 4.25
N ARG A 260 5.94 -5.79 4.19
CA ARG A 260 6.98 -5.60 3.20
C ARG A 260 6.81 -6.63 2.10
N MET A 261 6.45 -6.14 0.93
CA MET A 261 6.19 -6.98 -0.23
C MET A 261 7.37 -6.93 -1.22
N GLY A 262 7.78 -8.06 -1.73
CA GLY A 262 8.66 -8.17 -2.89
C GLY A 262 7.86 -8.08 -4.20
N LYS A 263 8.43 -8.59 -5.30
CA LYS A 263 7.76 -8.50 -6.61
C LYS A 263 6.43 -9.26 -6.68
N LYS A 264 6.32 -10.40 -5.99
CA LYS A 264 5.15 -11.30 -6.09
C LYS A 264 4.78 -12.01 -4.78
N LYS A 265 5.48 -11.72 -3.68
CA LYS A 265 5.24 -12.37 -2.38
C LYS A 265 5.51 -11.41 -1.23
N ILE A 266 4.89 -11.70 -0.10
CA ILE A 266 5.25 -11.07 1.16
C ILE A 266 6.65 -11.53 1.56
N MET A 267 7.50 -10.58 1.91
CA MET A 267 8.85 -10.82 2.43
C MET A 267 8.83 -10.85 3.96
N ALA A 268 8.11 -9.92 4.57
CA ALA A 268 7.94 -9.84 6.01
C ALA A 268 6.61 -9.19 6.38
N THR A 269 6.09 -9.58 7.55
CA THR A 269 4.90 -9.00 8.16
C THR A 269 5.18 -8.74 9.64
N ILE A 270 4.84 -7.54 10.09
CA ILE A 270 4.85 -7.18 11.50
C ILE A 270 3.44 -6.75 11.88
N GLU A 271 2.93 -7.30 12.97
CA GLU A 271 1.65 -6.91 13.55
C GLU A 271 1.86 -6.54 15.03
N GLY A 272 1.10 -5.60 15.52
CA GLY A 272 1.20 -5.19 16.91
C GLY A 272 0.38 -3.97 17.26
N LYS A 273 0.59 -3.49 18.48
CA LYS A 273 0.06 -2.23 18.96
C LYS A 273 0.88 -1.08 18.39
N VAL A 274 0.20 0.02 18.11
CA VAL A 274 0.84 1.26 17.70
C VAL A 274 1.64 1.82 18.88
N ALA A 275 2.91 2.11 18.65
CA ALA A 275 3.79 2.77 19.60
C ALA A 275 4.11 4.20 19.13
N GLU A 276 4.22 5.09 20.09
CA GLU A 276 4.81 6.40 19.91
C GLU A 276 6.26 6.34 20.37
N SER A 277 7.18 6.96 19.62
CA SER A 277 8.58 7.05 19.99
C SER A 277 9.01 8.50 20.15
N GLU A 278 9.81 8.74 21.17
CA GLU A 278 10.40 10.05 21.36
C GLU A 278 11.55 10.27 20.36
N LEU A 279 11.51 11.43 19.69
CA LEU A 279 12.62 11.91 18.88
C LEU A 279 13.69 12.52 19.77
N VAL A 280 14.93 12.11 19.56
CA VAL A 280 16.07 12.73 20.23
C VAL A 280 16.59 13.85 19.36
N SER A 281 16.48 15.08 19.86
CA SER A 281 17.18 16.23 19.28
C SER A 281 18.67 16.14 19.58
N MET A 282 19.50 16.16 18.54
CA MET A 282 20.94 16.08 18.68
C MET A 282 21.59 17.45 18.54
N SER A 283 22.31 17.86 19.58
CA SER A 283 23.19 19.07 19.57
C SER A 283 24.65 18.77 19.18
N SER A 284 25.03 17.51 19.15
CA SER A 284 26.35 17.02 18.77
C SER A 284 26.25 15.86 17.77
N PRO A 285 27.29 15.67 16.93
CA PRO A 285 27.32 14.51 16.01
C PRO A 285 27.19 13.20 16.76
N PRO A 286 26.51 12.19 16.19
CA PRO A 286 26.48 10.86 16.77
C PRO A 286 27.89 10.26 16.82
N PRO A 287 28.22 9.42 17.84
CA PRO A 287 29.59 8.94 18.02
C PRO A 287 30.05 8.05 16.87
N PHE A 288 31.36 8.07 16.58
CA PHE A 288 31.97 7.06 15.69
C PHE A 288 31.85 5.67 16.29
N GLY A 289 31.67 4.68 15.45
CA GLY A 289 31.46 3.29 15.87
C GLY A 289 30.02 2.95 16.24
N ALA A 290 29.14 3.97 16.42
CA ALA A 290 27.70 3.71 16.50
C ALA A 290 27.15 3.30 15.12
N HIS A 291 26.02 2.61 15.13
CA HIS A 291 25.33 2.16 13.92
C HIS A 291 24.20 3.09 13.57
N LEU A 292 24.09 3.45 12.29
CA LEU A 292 22.99 4.24 11.76
C LEU A 292 22.21 3.40 10.77
N THR A 293 20.90 3.35 10.96
CA THR A 293 19.99 2.57 10.12
C THR A 293 18.92 3.47 9.53
N ILE A 294 18.68 3.32 8.23
CA ILE A 294 17.52 3.87 7.52
C ILE A 294 16.48 2.78 7.43
N VAL A 295 15.30 3.02 8.01
CA VAL A 295 14.19 2.05 8.00
C VAL A 295 13.16 2.38 6.93
N ASP A 296 12.36 1.40 6.55
CA ASP A 296 11.21 1.61 5.66
C ASP A 296 10.18 2.52 6.36
N PRO A 297 9.76 3.62 5.73
CA PRO A 297 8.79 4.53 6.34
C PRO A 297 7.44 3.89 6.64
N ALA A 298 7.06 2.80 5.96
CA ALA A 298 5.83 2.08 6.28
C ALA A 298 5.86 1.50 7.70
N LEU A 299 7.04 1.04 8.16
CA LEU A 299 7.22 0.50 9.51
C LEU A 299 7.00 1.58 10.57
N VAL A 300 7.49 2.79 10.32
CA VAL A 300 7.33 3.92 11.26
C VAL A 300 5.91 4.45 11.24
N GLN A 301 5.33 4.66 10.05
CA GLN A 301 3.97 5.19 9.94
C GLN A 301 2.88 4.22 10.43
N SER A 302 3.16 2.92 10.42
CA SER A 302 2.28 1.93 11.05
C SER A 302 2.36 1.93 12.58
N GLY A 303 3.32 2.66 13.17
CA GLY A 303 3.59 2.64 14.61
C GLY A 303 4.22 1.34 15.11
N LEU A 304 4.75 0.50 14.20
CA LEU A 304 5.28 -0.83 14.54
C LEU A 304 6.81 -0.88 14.64
N HIS A 305 7.47 0.27 14.60
CA HIS A 305 8.93 0.37 14.66
C HIS A 305 9.51 -0.09 15.99
N GLU A 306 8.82 0.09 17.12
CA GLU A 306 9.28 -0.46 18.41
C GLU A 306 9.13 -1.98 18.45
N ALA A 307 8.01 -2.53 17.98
CA ALA A 307 7.82 -3.98 17.87
C ALA A 307 8.85 -4.65 16.93
N TRP A 308 9.32 -3.92 15.93
CA TRP A 308 10.42 -4.36 15.08
C TRP A 308 11.77 -4.27 15.81
N LEU A 309 12.03 -3.19 16.57
CA LEU A 309 13.25 -2.99 17.33
C LEU A 309 13.48 -4.08 18.38
N ASP A 310 12.44 -4.51 19.06
CA ASP A 310 12.50 -5.63 20.05
C ASP A 310 13.09 -6.91 19.45
N ARG A 311 12.98 -7.06 18.12
CA ARG A 311 13.54 -8.21 17.37
C ARG A 311 14.87 -7.88 16.70
N ALA A 312 15.05 -6.61 16.31
CA ALA A 312 16.17 -6.16 15.49
C ALA A 312 17.41 -5.79 16.29
N LEU A 313 17.29 -5.54 17.59
CA LEU A 313 18.41 -5.16 18.45
C LEU A 313 18.62 -6.17 19.60
N PRO A 314 19.86 -6.33 20.09
CA PRO A 314 20.11 -7.03 21.35
C PRO A 314 19.37 -6.37 22.53
N GLU A 315 18.93 -7.15 23.51
CA GLU A 315 18.09 -6.72 24.64
C GLU A 315 18.64 -5.48 25.40
N ASN A 316 19.97 -5.32 25.44
CA ASN A 316 20.62 -4.22 26.16
C ASN A 316 21.24 -3.14 25.22
N ALA A 317 20.94 -3.19 23.92
CA ALA A 317 21.46 -2.21 22.98
C ALA A 317 20.81 -0.85 23.20
N GLY A 318 21.64 0.18 23.40
CA GLY A 318 21.18 1.56 23.42
C GLY A 318 20.73 1.99 22.03
N HIS A 319 19.56 2.61 21.91
CA HIS A 319 19.08 3.14 20.65
C HIS A 319 18.35 4.47 20.83
N SER A 320 18.21 5.20 19.73
CA SER A 320 17.43 6.44 19.68
C SER A 320 16.98 6.72 18.25
N TRP A 321 15.76 7.21 18.13
CA TRP A 321 15.27 7.71 16.85
C TRP A 321 15.72 9.15 16.64
N LEU A 322 16.41 9.42 15.52
CA LEU A 322 16.88 10.75 15.14
C LEU A 322 15.89 11.44 14.20
N LYS A 323 15.14 10.66 13.44
CA LYS A 323 14.13 11.13 12.51
C LYS A 323 13.10 10.03 12.29
N LEU A 324 11.83 10.36 12.41
CA LEU A 324 10.71 9.44 12.13
C LEU A 324 9.96 9.80 10.85
N GLU A 325 9.95 11.08 10.49
CA GLU A 325 9.19 11.57 9.35
C GLU A 325 9.93 11.44 8.02
N GLY A 326 9.16 11.42 6.93
CA GLY A 326 9.65 11.44 5.57
C GLY A 326 10.06 10.07 5.04
N ARG A 327 10.88 10.08 4.00
CA ARG A 327 11.26 8.85 3.26
C ARG A 327 12.42 8.07 3.88
N ARG A 328 13.06 8.62 4.89
CA ARG A 328 14.28 8.07 5.49
C ARG A 328 14.25 8.26 7.00
N PRO A 329 13.40 7.51 7.71
CA PRO A 329 13.49 7.44 9.16
C PRO A 329 14.89 6.96 9.57
N LEU A 330 15.48 7.61 10.57
CA LEU A 330 16.84 7.36 11.01
C LEU A 330 16.86 6.85 12.45
N LEU A 331 17.42 5.68 12.62
CA LEU A 331 17.70 5.06 13.91
C LEU A 331 19.22 5.08 14.15
N ILE A 332 19.64 5.45 15.34
CA ILE A 332 21.00 5.20 15.84
C ILE A 332 20.97 4.11 16.91
N SER A 333 21.96 3.22 16.91
CA SER A 333 22.12 2.20 17.94
C SER A 333 23.59 2.01 18.34
N THR A 334 23.81 1.53 19.56
CA THR A 334 25.17 1.18 20.04
C THR A 334 25.70 -0.08 19.37
N ASP A 335 24.81 -0.99 19.04
CA ASP A 335 25.13 -2.31 18.50
C ASP A 335 24.57 -2.46 17.07
N PRO A 336 25.14 -3.34 16.24
CA PRO A 336 24.60 -3.65 14.94
C PRO A 336 23.25 -4.36 15.07
N LEU A 337 22.43 -4.26 14.01
CA LEU A 337 21.18 -5.00 13.95
C LEU A 337 21.44 -6.50 13.94
N ILE A 338 20.57 -7.24 14.63
CA ILE A 338 20.41 -8.67 14.41
C ILE A 338 19.82 -8.84 13.01
N ARG A 339 20.48 -9.62 12.15
CA ARG A 339 20.11 -9.73 10.73
C ARG A 339 19.42 -11.07 10.45
N ASP A 340 18.21 -10.98 9.92
CA ASP A 340 17.48 -12.07 9.29
C ASP A 340 16.65 -11.52 8.11
N ASP A 341 16.07 -12.39 7.31
CA ASP A 341 15.32 -12.00 6.11
C ASP A 341 14.12 -11.10 6.43
N GLU A 342 13.48 -11.28 7.60
CA GLU A 342 12.30 -10.50 8.00
C GLU A 342 12.69 -9.11 8.49
N ILE A 343 13.76 -9.02 9.29
CA ILE A 343 14.30 -7.74 9.77
C ILE A 343 14.85 -6.95 8.59
N ASP A 344 15.66 -7.59 7.73
CA ASP A 344 16.28 -6.99 6.56
C ASP A 344 15.27 -6.47 5.54
N ALA A 345 14.09 -7.07 5.49
CA ALA A 345 13.02 -6.61 4.61
C ALA A 345 12.64 -5.14 4.87
N PHE A 346 12.75 -4.66 6.10
CA PHE A 346 12.44 -3.28 6.50
C PHE A 346 13.65 -2.35 6.57
N VAL A 347 14.86 -2.84 6.30
CA VAL A 347 16.08 -2.04 6.30
C VAL A 347 16.38 -1.53 4.90
N ILE A 348 16.50 -0.22 4.74
CA ILE A 348 16.92 0.43 3.49
C ILE A 348 18.44 0.48 3.40
N ALA A 349 19.11 0.82 4.50
CA ALA A 349 20.55 0.78 4.66
C ALA A 349 20.89 0.75 6.15
N SER A 350 21.96 0.06 6.53
CA SER A 350 22.47 0.04 7.90
C SER A 350 23.99 -0.09 7.88
N GLY A 351 24.67 0.61 8.79
CA GLY A 351 26.13 0.55 8.87
C GLY A 351 26.73 1.36 9.99
N GLU A 352 28.01 1.10 10.25
CA GLU A 352 28.82 1.79 11.24
C GLU A 352 29.16 3.22 10.79
N ILE A 353 29.02 4.19 11.66
CA ILE A 353 29.39 5.60 11.42
C ILE A 353 30.91 5.73 11.43
N VAL A 354 31.47 6.06 10.28
CA VAL A 354 32.94 6.16 10.10
C VAL A 354 33.41 7.58 9.79
N GLN A 355 32.49 8.49 9.39
CA GLN A 355 32.87 9.86 9.06
C GLN A 355 31.72 10.83 9.24
N HIS A 356 32.08 12.06 9.70
CA HIS A 356 31.18 13.22 9.69
C HIS A 356 31.73 14.31 8.75
N ARG A 357 30.81 15.03 8.09
CA ARG A 357 31.12 16.14 7.19
C ARG A 357 30.09 17.26 7.36
N LEU A 358 30.57 18.49 7.34
CA LEU A 358 29.69 19.67 7.25
C LEU A 358 29.48 20.14 5.81
N THR A 359 30.28 19.63 4.88
CA THR A 359 30.21 19.99 3.46
C THR A 359 29.30 19.03 2.71
N PRO A 360 28.29 19.53 1.99
CA PRO A 360 27.42 18.69 1.17
C PRO A 360 28.21 18.01 0.04
N PRO A 361 27.72 16.87 -0.46
CA PRO A 361 28.27 16.25 -1.66
C PRO A 361 27.85 17.08 -2.90
N GLU A 362 28.79 17.85 -3.45
CA GLU A 362 28.61 18.66 -4.64
C GLU A 362 29.58 18.23 -5.75
N LEU A 363 29.33 18.69 -6.98
CA LEU A 363 30.14 18.30 -8.15
C LEU A 363 31.62 18.63 -7.99
N HIS A 364 31.95 19.72 -7.30
CA HIS A 364 33.34 20.14 -7.08
C HIS A 364 33.99 19.49 -5.86
N THR A 365 33.22 18.89 -4.94
CA THR A 365 33.71 18.19 -3.74
C THR A 365 33.65 16.66 -3.84
N ILE A 366 33.09 16.12 -4.94
CA ILE A 366 32.76 14.70 -5.06
C ILE A 366 34.00 13.78 -5.02
N GLU A 367 35.11 14.24 -5.59
CA GLU A 367 36.38 13.48 -5.58
C GLU A 367 37.00 13.43 -4.19
N GLN A 368 36.90 14.52 -3.45
CA GLN A 368 37.33 14.57 -2.04
C GLN A 368 36.43 13.64 -1.17
N THR A 369 35.14 13.61 -1.49
CA THR A 369 34.19 12.70 -0.83
C THR A 369 34.58 11.25 -1.08
N ALA A 370 34.86 10.89 -2.33
CA ALA A 370 35.32 9.56 -2.73
C ALA A 370 36.61 9.14 -2.01
N ALA A 371 37.64 10.00 -2.09
CA ALA A 371 38.93 9.73 -1.45
C ALA A 371 38.83 9.60 0.10
N SER A 372 37.92 10.37 0.70
CA SER A 372 37.70 10.31 2.15
C SER A 372 36.97 9.02 2.56
N ALA A 373 35.97 8.59 1.81
CA ALA A 373 35.30 7.31 2.03
C ALA A 373 36.24 6.13 1.84
N ALA A 374 37.08 6.18 0.82
CA ALA A 374 38.09 5.14 0.52
C ALA A 374 39.08 4.96 1.68
N ARG A 375 39.52 6.04 2.34
CA ARG A 375 40.37 5.97 3.52
C ARG A 375 39.74 5.26 4.71
N ASN A 376 38.40 5.18 4.74
CA ASN A 376 37.63 4.43 5.74
C ASN A 376 37.29 3.01 5.25
N GLY A 377 37.93 2.52 4.19
CA GLY A 377 37.72 1.18 3.66
C GLY A 377 36.39 0.98 2.93
N ILE A 378 35.84 2.07 2.36
CA ILE A 378 34.60 2.05 1.58
C ILE A 378 34.97 2.13 0.09
N GLY A 379 34.59 1.12 -0.69
CA GLY A 379 34.81 1.05 -2.15
C GLY A 379 33.65 1.64 -2.97
N LYS A 380 32.47 1.79 -2.37
CA LYS A 380 31.29 2.32 -3.05
C LYS A 380 30.37 3.05 -2.05
N VAL A 381 29.96 4.27 -2.37
CA VAL A 381 29.02 5.06 -1.55
C VAL A 381 27.73 5.32 -2.30
N THR A 382 26.58 5.06 -1.63
CA THR A 382 25.26 5.44 -2.09
C THR A 382 24.82 6.72 -1.37
N LEU A 383 24.47 7.76 -2.12
CA LEU A 383 23.93 9.00 -1.56
C LEU A 383 22.47 8.79 -1.15
N ARG A 384 22.22 8.99 0.15
CA ARG A 384 20.90 8.92 0.78
C ARG A 384 20.51 10.27 1.40
N CYS A 385 21.19 11.35 0.98
CA CYS A 385 20.95 12.71 1.45
C CYS A 385 19.75 13.36 0.75
N SER A 386 19.21 14.39 1.38
CA SER A 386 18.23 15.29 0.82
C SER A 386 18.94 16.24 -0.15
N LEU A 387 19.03 15.82 -1.41
CA LEU A 387 19.67 16.58 -2.50
C LEU A 387 18.60 16.96 -3.52
N ASP A 388 18.92 17.97 -4.35
CA ASP A 388 18.07 18.31 -5.48
C ASP A 388 17.84 17.07 -6.36
N PRO A 389 16.57 16.72 -6.65
CA PRO A 389 16.23 15.55 -7.45
C PRO A 389 16.87 15.52 -8.84
N ASP A 390 17.10 16.70 -9.46
CA ASP A 390 17.70 16.81 -10.79
C ASP A 390 19.22 16.62 -10.74
N GLU A 391 19.87 17.01 -9.64
CA GLU A 391 21.33 16.86 -9.44
C GLU A 391 21.73 15.48 -8.92
N HIS A 392 20.89 14.87 -8.08
CA HIS A 392 21.18 13.61 -7.39
C HIS A 392 21.70 12.49 -8.32
N PRO A 393 21.07 12.19 -9.49
CA PRO A 393 21.57 11.14 -10.37
C PRO A 393 22.96 11.45 -10.96
N THR A 394 23.26 12.72 -11.17
CA THR A 394 24.55 13.17 -11.71
C THR A 394 25.65 13.07 -10.66
N LEU A 395 25.37 13.52 -9.43
CA LEU A 395 26.28 13.39 -8.28
C LEU A 395 26.58 11.92 -7.98
N GLN A 396 25.54 11.07 -7.93
CA GLN A 396 25.71 9.63 -7.67
C GLN A 396 26.60 8.96 -8.74
N ARG A 397 26.36 9.26 -10.02
CA ARG A 397 27.19 8.72 -11.12
C ARG A 397 28.64 9.17 -11.03
N ARG A 398 28.88 10.45 -10.72
CA ARG A 398 30.25 10.98 -10.55
C ARG A 398 30.96 10.34 -9.37
N LEU A 399 30.27 10.21 -8.23
CA LEU A 399 30.79 9.55 -7.06
C LEU A 399 31.18 8.10 -7.36
N HIS A 400 30.33 7.34 -8.01
CA HIS A 400 30.64 5.97 -8.42
C HIS A 400 31.84 5.91 -9.37
N LYS A 401 31.97 6.88 -10.30
CA LYS A 401 33.13 6.95 -11.21
C LYS A 401 34.42 7.25 -10.44
N ALA A 402 34.39 8.19 -9.51
CA ALA A 402 35.53 8.56 -8.67
C ALA A 402 35.97 7.43 -7.73
N MET A 403 35.06 6.55 -7.37
CA MET A 403 35.33 5.39 -6.49
C MET A 403 35.69 4.11 -7.23
N LYS A 404 35.70 4.09 -8.57
CA LYS A 404 35.86 2.85 -9.36
C LYS A 404 37.15 2.10 -9.10
N GLU A 405 38.22 2.80 -8.71
CA GLU A 405 39.54 2.22 -8.46
C GLU A 405 39.80 1.89 -6.98
N PHE A 406 38.83 2.20 -6.11
CA PHE A 406 38.95 1.88 -4.68
C PHE A 406 38.23 0.57 -4.36
N GLU A 407 38.94 -0.31 -3.68
CA GLU A 407 38.38 -1.54 -3.14
C GLU A 407 37.90 -1.31 -1.71
N GLY A 408 36.84 -2.01 -1.29
CA GLY A 408 36.32 -1.91 0.06
C GLY A 408 34.84 -2.30 0.16
N ALA A 409 34.27 -2.14 1.34
CA ALA A 409 32.86 -2.40 1.60
C ALA A 409 31.96 -1.38 0.88
N ASN A 410 30.69 -1.68 0.76
CA ASN A 410 29.69 -0.68 0.44
C ASN A 410 29.56 0.31 1.61
N GLY A 411 29.02 1.47 1.31
CA GLY A 411 28.66 2.47 2.30
C GLY A 411 27.56 3.39 1.78
N PHE A 412 27.05 4.22 2.65
CA PHE A 412 26.04 5.21 2.30
C PHE A 412 26.30 6.52 3.04
N MET A 413 25.73 7.59 2.52
CA MET A 413 25.79 8.92 3.13
C MET A 413 24.38 9.43 3.38
N VAL A 414 24.11 9.92 4.59
CA VAL A 414 22.85 10.56 4.98
C VAL A 414 23.09 11.98 5.49
N ASP A 415 22.05 12.78 5.50
CA ASP A 415 22.01 14.08 6.13
C ASP A 415 21.22 14.02 7.45
N LEU A 416 21.69 14.76 8.44
CA LEU A 416 21.06 14.94 9.74
C LEU A 416 21.19 16.41 10.17
N ASP A 417 20.07 17.02 10.56
CA ASP A 417 20.09 18.37 11.09
C ASP A 417 20.45 18.34 12.59
N LEU A 418 21.48 19.09 12.95
CA LEU A 418 21.91 19.29 14.34
C LEU A 418 21.41 20.64 14.84
N GLU A 419 20.79 20.65 16.01
CA GLU A 419 20.38 21.87 16.67
C GLU A 419 21.55 22.48 17.40
N ARG A 420 21.93 23.74 17.07
CA ARG A 420 22.93 24.52 17.77
C ARG A 420 22.42 25.92 18.05
N GLY A 421 22.10 26.18 19.30
CA GLY A 421 21.58 27.48 19.74
C GLY A 421 20.29 27.87 19.02
N SER A 422 20.28 28.98 18.29
CA SER A 422 19.12 29.46 17.53
C SER A 422 19.09 29.00 16.06
N GLY A 423 19.98 28.08 15.64
CA GLY A 423 20.09 27.61 14.26
C GLY A 423 20.28 26.10 14.15
N SER A 424 20.00 25.57 12.97
CA SER A 424 20.32 24.19 12.61
C SER A 424 21.46 24.14 11.60
N HIS A 425 22.31 23.12 11.70
CA HIS A 425 23.37 22.83 10.73
C HIS A 425 23.18 21.40 10.22
N THR A 426 23.19 21.23 8.91
CA THR A 426 23.13 19.90 8.31
C THR A 426 24.50 19.21 8.43
N LEU A 427 24.51 18.06 9.05
CA LEU A 427 25.64 17.13 9.13
C LEU A 427 25.48 16.03 8.11
N TYR A 428 26.52 15.74 7.33
CA TYR A 428 26.55 14.59 6.43
C TYR A 428 27.34 13.46 7.10
N ILE A 429 26.70 12.32 7.27
CA ILE A 429 27.23 11.14 7.95
C ILE A 429 27.52 10.07 6.92
N VAL A 430 28.76 9.55 6.94
CA VAL A 430 29.15 8.43 6.09
C VAL A 430 29.20 7.17 6.93
N CYS A 431 28.47 6.15 6.49
CA CYS A 431 28.39 4.85 7.13
C CYS A 431 29.01 3.77 6.23
N LYS A 432 29.72 2.83 6.85
CA LYS A 432 30.23 1.62 6.22
C LYS A 432 29.20 0.51 6.45
N GLU A 433 28.63 -0.02 5.37
CA GLU A 433 27.69 -1.14 5.43
C GLU A 433 28.38 -2.39 5.99
N GLN A 434 27.64 -3.14 6.76
CA GLN A 434 28.06 -4.43 7.34
C GLN A 434 27.54 -5.59 6.52
#